data_b2738407bd4df4aa081cac0d8d8d44ac
#
_entry.id   b2738407bd4df4aa081cac0d8d8d44ac
#
_cell.length_a   1.000
_cell.length_b   1.000
_cell.length_c   1.000
_cell.angle_alpha   90.00
_cell.angle_beta   90.00
_cell.angle_gamma   90.00
#
_symmetry.space_group_name_H-M   'P 1'
#
loop_
_entity.id
_entity.type
_entity.pdbx_description
1 polymer ?
#
loop_
_entity_poly.entity_id
_entity_poly.type
_entity_poly.pdbx_seq_one_letter_code
_entity_poly.pdbx_strand_id
1 'polypeptide(L)'
;MSARETMKHKRKWAIGIILSATAAFIALQNVAAPTHDVETPAVIATISATAEPSPTVVEGYGDCGYMWAYQDDPELTVKVDEAIRQLDPAASARAEQFGEDCVYEDGHSTFSAIETDFHIHLPIEDLTDNEAFGNWMAQVMPLITQIPRSELQGNNYGFVEFWFNKSESEHLVVRVPIEKYLDEGQEKTGAEFLQLFIETP
;
A
#
# COMPACT_ATOMS: atom_id res chain seq x y z
N MET A 1 -14.27 47.67 -35.26
CA MET A 1 -15.28 46.74 -35.75
C MET A 1 -14.54 45.54 -36.36
N SER A 2 -14.47 44.42 -35.68
CA SER A 2 -14.04 43.13 -36.26
C SER A 2 -14.56 42.02 -35.39
N ALA A 3 -15.30 41.14 -36.01
CA ALA A 3 -16.10 40.09 -35.42
C ALA A 3 -15.22 38.92 -34.90
N ARG A 4 -15.50 38.44 -33.69
CA ARG A 4 -14.99 37.20 -33.14
C ARG A 4 -15.87 36.04 -33.64
N GLU A 5 -15.32 35.19 -34.46
CA GLU A 5 -15.92 33.90 -34.80
C GLU A 5 -15.61 32.85 -33.70
N THR A 6 -16.66 32.39 -33.07
CA THR A 6 -16.66 31.30 -32.12
C THR A 6 -16.87 29.97 -32.87
N MET A 7 -15.82 29.19 -32.98
CA MET A 7 -15.88 27.86 -33.61
C MET A 7 -16.34 26.81 -32.57
N LYS A 8 -17.63 26.43 -32.66
CA LYS A 8 -18.23 25.33 -31.88
C LYS A 8 -17.88 23.98 -32.54
N HIS A 9 -16.95 23.21 -31.99
CA HIS A 9 -16.76 21.82 -32.34
C HIS A 9 -17.79 20.94 -31.63
N LYS A 10 -18.82 20.52 -32.39
CA LYS A 10 -19.74 19.44 -31.97
C LYS A 10 -19.07 18.09 -32.25
N ARG A 11 -18.59 17.39 -31.21
CA ARG A 11 -18.23 15.97 -31.31
C ARG A 11 -19.49 15.12 -31.27
N LYS A 12 -19.79 14.47 -32.41
CA LYS A 12 -20.83 13.44 -32.50
C LYS A 12 -20.26 12.12 -32.01
N TRP A 13 -20.81 11.60 -30.94
CA TRP A 13 -20.55 10.23 -30.48
C TRP A 13 -21.44 9.28 -31.27
N ALA A 14 -20.83 8.36 -31.99
CA ALA A 14 -21.53 7.25 -32.66
C ALA A 14 -21.55 6.07 -31.69
N ILE A 15 -22.75 5.69 -31.24
CA ILE A 15 -23.00 4.49 -30.44
C ILE A 15 -23.09 3.31 -31.44
N GLY A 16 -22.09 2.43 -31.39
CA GLY A 16 -22.09 1.15 -32.08
C GLY A 16 -22.53 0.03 -31.15
N ILE A 17 -23.78 -0.40 -31.28
CA ILE A 17 -24.26 -1.61 -30.59
C ILE A 17 -23.87 -2.82 -31.48
N ILE A 18 -23.01 -3.69 -30.96
CA ILE A 18 -22.77 -5.01 -31.55
C ILE A 18 -23.32 -6.04 -30.56
N LEU A 19 -24.47 -6.62 -30.95
CA LEU A 19 -24.99 -7.86 -30.39
C LEU A 19 -24.21 -9.01 -31.02
N SER A 20 -23.58 -9.86 -30.23
CA SER A 20 -23.12 -11.18 -30.64
C SER A 20 -23.58 -12.18 -29.60
N ALA A 21 -24.62 -12.94 -29.98
CA ALA A 21 -25.04 -14.15 -29.29
C ALA A 21 -24.20 -15.32 -29.84
N THR A 22 -23.57 -16.11 -28.99
CA THR A 22 -23.12 -17.45 -29.34
C THR A 22 -23.34 -18.41 -28.19
N ALA A 23 -23.90 -19.52 -28.59
CA ALA A 23 -24.54 -20.58 -27.85
C ALA A 23 -23.59 -21.48 -27.06
N ALA A 24 -24.22 -22.14 -26.10
CA ALA A 24 -23.74 -23.19 -25.21
C ALA A 24 -23.03 -24.38 -25.91
N PHE A 25 -22.00 -24.91 -25.21
CA PHE A 25 -21.64 -26.31 -25.30
C PHE A 25 -21.35 -26.84 -23.89
N ILE A 26 -22.32 -27.63 -23.40
CA ILE A 26 -22.16 -28.48 -22.23
C ILE A 26 -21.56 -29.80 -22.72
N ALA A 27 -20.36 -30.11 -22.29
CA ALA A 27 -19.81 -31.47 -22.39
C ALA A 27 -19.54 -31.98 -20.98
N LEU A 28 -20.47 -32.83 -20.50
CA LEU A 28 -20.22 -33.71 -19.36
C LEU A 28 -19.19 -34.75 -19.78
N GLN A 29 -18.06 -34.81 -19.15
CA GLN A 29 -17.19 -35.98 -19.17
C GLN A 29 -17.07 -36.50 -17.76
N ASN A 30 -17.79 -37.60 -17.48
CA ASN A 30 -17.55 -38.48 -16.36
C ASN A 30 -16.21 -39.18 -16.56
N VAL A 31 -15.23 -38.87 -15.72
CA VAL A 31 -14.02 -39.66 -15.57
C VAL A 31 -14.05 -40.30 -14.16
N ALA A 32 -14.21 -41.62 -14.16
CA ALA A 32 -14.13 -42.42 -12.97
C ALA A 32 -12.71 -42.35 -12.37
N ALA A 33 -12.63 -42.08 -11.06
CA ALA A 33 -11.38 -42.14 -10.30
C ALA A 33 -11.03 -43.58 -9.99
N PRO A 34 -9.78 -43.99 -10.16
CA PRO A 34 -9.31 -45.27 -9.59
C PRO A 34 -9.06 -45.08 -8.10
N THR A 35 -9.71 -45.94 -7.30
CA THR A 35 -9.42 -46.11 -5.90
C THR A 35 -8.10 -46.88 -5.75
N HIS A 36 -7.06 -46.20 -5.30
CA HIS A 36 -5.85 -46.81 -4.77
C HIS A 36 -5.93 -46.82 -3.26
N ASP A 37 -6.20 -47.98 -2.69
CA ASP A 37 -5.94 -48.29 -1.28
C ASP A 37 -4.42 -48.31 -1.09
N VAL A 38 -3.88 -47.27 -0.49
CA VAL A 38 -2.51 -47.26 0.04
C VAL A 38 -2.62 -47.30 1.56
N GLU A 39 -2.42 -48.48 2.12
CA GLU A 39 -2.15 -48.61 3.54
C GLU A 39 -0.89 -47.81 3.89
N THR A 40 -1.07 -46.72 4.60
CA THR A 40 0.02 -45.96 5.16
C THR A 40 0.29 -46.49 6.57
N PRO A 41 1.50 -47.01 6.88
CA PRO A 41 1.84 -47.32 8.25
C PRO A 41 1.87 -46.06 9.09
N ALA A 42 1.12 -46.09 10.19
CA ALA A 42 1.11 -45.01 11.18
C ALA A 42 2.49 -44.89 11.83
N VAL A 43 3.30 -43.97 11.32
CA VAL A 43 4.48 -43.48 12.04
C VAL A 43 3.98 -42.50 13.08
N ILE A 44 3.93 -42.94 14.32
CA ILE A 44 3.73 -42.06 15.47
C ILE A 44 5.00 -41.20 15.59
N ALA A 45 5.01 -40.07 14.92
CA ALA A 45 6.00 -39.03 15.18
C ALA A 45 5.66 -38.42 16.54
N THR A 46 6.43 -38.78 17.56
CA THR A 46 6.45 -38.05 18.83
C THR A 46 6.93 -36.64 18.52
N ILE A 47 6.00 -35.70 18.39
CA ILE A 47 6.34 -34.30 18.29
C ILE A 47 6.84 -33.88 19.67
N SER A 48 8.17 -33.87 19.85
CA SER A 48 8.78 -33.11 20.94
C SER A 48 8.33 -31.69 20.77
N ALA A 49 7.48 -31.22 21.70
CA ALA A 49 7.15 -29.80 21.79
C ALA A 49 8.47 -29.06 22.02
N THR A 50 9.01 -28.48 20.92
CA THR A 50 10.04 -27.50 21.03
C THR A 50 9.38 -26.33 21.74
N ALA A 51 9.78 -26.07 22.98
CA ALA A 51 9.35 -24.90 23.71
C ALA A 51 9.65 -23.68 22.79
N GLU A 52 8.60 -22.94 22.42
CA GLU A 52 8.78 -21.64 21.81
C GLU A 52 9.73 -20.84 22.70
N PRO A 53 10.75 -20.17 22.15
CA PRO A 53 11.59 -19.31 22.95
C PRO A 53 10.67 -18.25 23.57
N SER A 54 10.52 -18.30 24.89
CA SER A 54 9.95 -17.18 25.63
C SER A 54 10.62 -15.90 25.17
N PRO A 55 9.88 -14.82 24.89
CA PRO A 55 10.50 -13.55 24.53
C PRO A 55 11.53 -13.21 25.59
N THR A 56 12.79 -13.12 25.18
CA THR A 56 13.87 -12.73 26.06
C THR A 56 13.60 -11.28 26.41
N VAL A 57 13.09 -11.02 27.62
CA VAL A 57 13.00 -9.69 28.16
C VAL A 57 14.43 -9.20 28.27
N VAL A 58 14.83 -8.31 27.39
CA VAL A 58 16.11 -7.61 27.52
C VAL A 58 15.91 -6.65 28.69
N GLU A 59 16.54 -6.96 29.82
CA GLU A 59 16.62 -6.04 30.95
C GLU A 59 17.36 -4.77 30.46
N GLY A 60 16.59 -3.79 29.96
CA GLY A 60 17.07 -2.50 29.48
C GLY A 60 16.45 -1.40 30.31
N TYR A 61 17.26 -0.59 30.88
CA TYR A 61 17.08 0.74 31.47
C TYR A 61 15.61 1.20 31.65
N GLY A 62 14.96 0.75 32.72
CA GLY A 62 13.60 1.12 33.10
C GLY A 62 12.77 -0.10 33.45
N ASP A 63 11.75 0.08 34.25
CA ASP A 63 10.86 -0.97 34.76
C ASP A 63 9.82 -1.45 33.70
N CYS A 64 10.13 -1.38 32.39
CA CYS A 64 9.20 -1.76 31.32
C CYS A 64 9.85 -2.64 30.24
N GLY A 65 9.05 -3.45 29.54
CA GLY A 65 9.41 -4.19 28.34
C GLY A 65 9.11 -3.39 27.07
N TYR A 66 10.07 -3.33 26.14
CA TYR A 66 9.88 -2.65 24.86
C TYR A 66 9.32 -3.59 23.80
N MET A 67 8.35 -3.07 23.00
CA MET A 67 7.82 -3.76 21.84
C MET A 67 7.52 -2.76 20.71
N TRP A 68 7.67 -3.21 19.45
CA TRP A 68 7.30 -2.41 18.29
C TRP A 68 5.80 -2.19 18.26
N ALA A 69 5.39 -0.98 17.96
CA ALA A 69 3.98 -0.60 17.91
C ALA A 69 3.71 0.43 16.81
N TYR A 70 2.44 0.47 16.39
CA TYR A 70 1.92 1.47 15.48
C TYR A 70 0.79 2.21 16.16
N GLN A 71 0.71 3.52 15.92
CA GLN A 71 -0.41 4.36 16.37
C GLN A 71 -0.96 5.17 15.20
N ASP A 72 -2.28 5.13 15.01
CA ASP A 72 -2.93 5.99 14.03
C ASP A 72 -2.73 7.47 14.39
N ASP A 73 -2.49 8.31 13.38
CA ASP A 73 -2.53 9.76 13.50
C ASP A 73 -3.78 10.30 12.79
N PRO A 74 -4.92 10.42 13.46
CA PRO A 74 -6.18 10.80 12.83
C PRO A 74 -6.18 12.26 12.34
N GLU A 75 -5.47 13.17 12.99
CA GLU A 75 -5.42 14.57 12.57
C GLU A 75 -4.60 14.72 11.29
N LEU A 76 -3.44 14.10 11.24
CA LEU A 76 -2.59 14.08 10.07
C LEU A 76 -3.24 13.29 8.92
N THR A 77 -3.94 12.18 9.24
CA THR A 77 -4.72 11.40 8.26
C THR A 77 -5.74 12.26 7.54
N VAL A 78 -6.55 13.04 8.26
CA VAL A 78 -7.56 13.93 7.63
C VAL A 78 -6.88 14.94 6.70
N LYS A 79 -5.81 15.58 7.14
CA LYS A 79 -5.06 16.57 6.36
C LYS A 79 -4.50 15.99 5.06
N VAL A 80 -3.88 14.81 5.15
CA VAL A 80 -3.28 14.15 3.99
C VAL A 80 -4.35 13.59 3.05
N ASP A 81 -5.39 12.94 3.57
CA ASP A 81 -6.48 12.40 2.76
C ASP A 81 -7.20 13.48 1.95
N GLU A 82 -7.45 14.65 2.56
CA GLU A 82 -8.02 15.79 1.85
C GLU A 82 -7.10 16.28 0.70
N ALA A 83 -5.79 16.36 0.91
CA ALA A 83 -4.85 16.78 -0.11
C ALA A 83 -4.75 15.75 -1.26
N ILE A 84 -4.73 14.46 -0.94
CA ILE A 84 -4.67 13.38 -1.93
C ILE A 84 -5.95 13.31 -2.77
N ARG A 85 -7.13 13.47 -2.16
CA ARG A 85 -8.42 13.52 -2.87
C ARG A 85 -8.58 14.73 -3.79
N GLN A 86 -7.80 15.77 -3.62
CA GLN A 86 -7.75 16.89 -4.59
C GLN A 86 -7.02 16.47 -5.88
N LEU A 87 -6.07 15.54 -5.81
CA LEU A 87 -5.43 14.97 -7.00
C LEU A 87 -6.32 13.94 -7.68
N ASP A 88 -6.91 13.04 -6.89
CA ASP A 88 -7.85 12.01 -7.36
C ASP A 88 -8.92 11.74 -6.28
N PRO A 89 -10.21 12.06 -6.53
CA PRO A 89 -11.29 11.83 -5.56
C PRO A 89 -11.52 10.38 -5.16
N ALA A 90 -11.03 9.40 -5.96
CA ALA A 90 -11.13 7.98 -5.66
C ALA A 90 -9.99 7.47 -4.77
N ALA A 91 -8.92 8.24 -4.65
CA ALA A 91 -7.81 7.91 -3.78
C ALA A 91 -8.16 8.13 -2.30
N SER A 92 -7.39 7.50 -1.43
CA SER A 92 -7.45 7.73 0.02
C SER A 92 -6.07 7.66 0.64
N ALA A 93 -5.91 8.31 1.79
CA ALA A 93 -4.66 8.31 2.52
C ALA A 93 -4.87 8.08 4.02
N ARG A 94 -3.87 7.51 4.68
CA ARG A 94 -3.77 7.34 6.13
C ARG A 94 -2.35 7.66 6.57
N ALA A 95 -2.23 8.31 7.73
CA ALA A 95 -0.96 8.50 8.41
C ALA A 95 -0.94 7.68 9.71
N GLU A 96 0.20 7.07 10.00
CA GLU A 96 0.43 6.37 11.26
C GLU A 96 1.84 6.61 11.75
N GLN A 97 2.02 6.42 13.04
CA GLN A 97 3.31 6.55 13.72
C GLN A 97 3.85 5.15 13.99
N PHE A 98 5.06 4.88 13.54
CA PHE A 98 5.80 3.69 13.93
C PHE A 98 6.73 4.03 15.10
N GLY A 99 6.79 3.16 16.10
CA GLY A 99 7.60 3.39 17.27
C GLY A 99 7.67 2.22 18.22
N GLU A 100 7.93 2.54 19.48
CA GLU A 100 8.08 1.57 20.56
C GLU A 100 7.08 1.85 21.68
N ASP A 101 6.39 0.82 22.14
CA ASP A 101 5.68 0.79 23.42
C ASP A 101 6.61 0.29 24.52
N CYS A 102 6.70 1.08 25.58
CA CYS A 102 7.28 0.66 26.84
C CYS A 102 6.14 0.16 27.75
N VAL A 103 6.02 -1.17 27.90
CA VAL A 103 4.93 -1.81 28.64
C VAL A 103 5.37 -2.13 30.06
N TYR A 104 4.68 -1.61 31.05
CA TYR A 104 4.97 -1.77 32.48
C TYR A 104 4.26 -2.99 33.07
N GLU A 105 4.72 -3.48 34.24
CA GLU A 105 4.15 -4.67 34.90
C GLU A 105 2.66 -4.51 35.25
N ASP A 106 2.18 -3.30 35.49
CA ASP A 106 0.77 -3.01 35.77
C ASP A 106 -0.11 -2.95 34.53
N GLY A 107 0.47 -3.13 33.31
CA GLY A 107 -0.22 -3.18 32.05
C GLY A 107 -0.43 -1.82 31.37
N HIS A 108 0.00 -0.70 31.95
CA HIS A 108 0.02 0.55 31.20
C HIS A 108 1.21 0.57 30.22
N SER A 109 1.08 1.32 29.13
CA SER A 109 2.18 1.54 28.20
C SER A 109 2.37 3.02 27.88
N THR A 110 3.59 3.35 27.44
CA THR A 110 3.92 4.67 26.91
C THR A 110 4.54 4.50 25.53
N PHE A 111 3.91 5.12 24.53
CA PHE A 111 4.38 5.07 23.15
C PHE A 111 5.41 6.16 22.88
N SER A 112 6.45 5.81 22.13
CA SER A 112 7.46 6.74 21.62
C SER A 112 7.60 6.57 20.13
N ALA A 113 7.17 7.56 19.35
CA ALA A 113 7.26 7.54 17.90
C ALA A 113 8.74 7.63 17.44
N ILE A 114 9.10 6.81 16.47
CA ILE A 114 10.39 6.82 15.77
C ILE A 114 10.27 7.55 14.44
N GLU A 115 9.20 7.28 13.70
CA GLU A 115 8.90 7.88 12.39
C GLU A 115 7.39 7.97 12.15
N THR A 116 7.01 8.75 11.14
CA THR A 116 5.63 8.84 10.63
C THR A 116 5.58 8.29 9.23
N ASP A 117 4.69 7.33 9.01
CA ASP A 117 4.47 6.63 7.74
C ASP A 117 3.14 7.03 7.11
N PHE A 118 3.07 6.93 5.78
CA PHE A 118 1.88 7.28 5.02
C PHE A 118 1.48 6.11 4.12
N HIS A 119 0.20 5.72 4.15
CA HIS A 119 -0.37 4.69 3.29
C HIS A 119 -1.37 5.34 2.35
N ILE A 120 -1.14 5.21 1.05
CA ILE A 120 -1.92 5.88 0.01
C ILE A 120 -2.48 4.84 -0.94
N HIS A 121 -3.79 4.81 -1.08
CA HIS A 121 -4.51 3.86 -1.91
C HIS A 121 -5.10 4.57 -3.12
N LEU A 122 -4.86 4.01 -4.30
CA LEU A 122 -5.45 4.46 -5.56
C LEU A 122 -6.12 3.27 -6.26
N PRO A 123 -7.45 3.29 -6.48
CA PRO A 123 -8.10 2.33 -7.36
C PRO A 123 -7.66 2.52 -8.81
N ILE A 124 -7.33 1.42 -9.48
CA ILE A 124 -6.85 1.43 -10.86
C ILE A 124 -7.49 0.31 -11.69
N GLU A 125 -7.42 0.40 -13.02
CA GLU A 125 -7.95 -0.64 -13.93
C GLU A 125 -6.84 -1.56 -14.46
N ASP A 126 -5.62 -1.04 -14.63
CA ASP A 126 -4.49 -1.74 -15.24
C ASP A 126 -3.23 -1.65 -14.35
N LEU A 127 -2.66 -2.80 -13.97
CA LEU A 127 -1.43 -2.90 -13.17
C LEU A 127 -0.14 -2.76 -13.99
N THR A 128 -0.23 -2.53 -15.30
CA THR A 128 0.95 -2.47 -16.18
C THR A 128 1.36 -1.04 -16.59
N ASP A 129 0.56 -0.02 -16.22
CA ASP A 129 0.83 1.38 -16.58
C ASP A 129 1.86 2.04 -15.64
N ASN A 130 3.10 1.58 -15.74
CA ASN A 130 4.21 2.08 -14.94
C ASN A 130 4.43 3.60 -15.08
N GLU A 131 4.12 4.15 -16.26
CA GLU A 131 4.25 5.58 -16.53
C GLU A 131 3.24 6.39 -15.72
N ALA A 132 1.97 5.94 -15.71
CA ALA A 132 0.92 6.60 -14.93
C ALA A 132 1.20 6.50 -13.42
N PHE A 133 1.64 5.34 -12.93
CA PHE A 133 1.96 5.15 -11.51
C PHE A 133 3.07 6.09 -11.04
N GLY A 134 4.20 6.10 -11.77
CA GLY A 134 5.31 6.98 -11.42
C GLY A 134 4.95 8.47 -11.50
N ASN A 135 4.13 8.87 -12.48
CA ASN A 135 3.64 10.25 -12.59
C ASN A 135 2.72 10.62 -11.43
N TRP A 136 1.86 9.70 -10.98
CA TRP A 136 0.99 9.95 -9.84
C TRP A 136 1.77 10.03 -8.53
N MET A 137 2.69 9.10 -8.29
CA MET A 137 3.60 9.11 -7.14
C MET A 137 4.40 10.42 -7.08
N ALA A 138 4.94 10.89 -8.21
CA ALA A 138 5.69 12.14 -8.30
C ALA A 138 4.84 13.39 -7.99
N GLN A 139 3.52 13.34 -8.13
CA GLN A 139 2.61 14.39 -7.71
C GLN A 139 2.30 14.33 -6.21
N VAL A 140 2.24 13.14 -5.64
CA VAL A 140 1.93 12.92 -4.22
C VAL A 140 3.11 13.25 -3.30
N MET A 141 4.31 12.82 -3.66
CA MET A 141 5.50 12.97 -2.80
C MET A 141 5.76 14.42 -2.34
N PRO A 142 5.62 15.46 -3.20
CA PRO A 142 5.74 16.85 -2.77
C PRO A 142 4.71 17.27 -1.72
N LEU A 143 3.48 16.73 -1.75
CA LEU A 143 2.45 17.04 -0.75
C LEU A 143 2.86 16.52 0.63
N ILE A 144 3.44 15.35 0.68
CA ILE A 144 3.91 14.73 1.93
C ILE A 144 5.16 15.46 2.45
N THR A 145 6.14 15.71 1.59
CA THR A 145 7.42 16.31 2.01
C THR A 145 7.32 17.81 2.34
N GLN A 146 6.24 18.48 1.96
CA GLN A 146 5.94 19.86 2.37
C GLN A 146 5.28 19.95 3.75
N ILE A 147 4.87 18.83 4.36
CA ILE A 147 4.36 18.83 5.73
C ILE A 147 5.51 19.25 6.66
N PRO A 148 5.30 20.31 7.48
CA PRO A 148 6.35 20.76 8.40
C PRO A 148 6.81 19.66 9.32
N ARG A 149 8.13 19.54 9.51
CA ARG A 149 8.69 18.50 10.38
C ARG A 149 8.14 18.54 11.81
N SER A 150 7.74 19.72 12.28
CA SER A 150 7.10 19.91 13.58
C SER A 150 5.70 19.32 13.72
N GLU A 151 5.06 18.93 12.59
CA GLU A 151 3.77 18.25 12.56
C GLU A 151 3.91 16.73 12.50
N LEU A 152 5.12 16.22 12.24
CA LEU A 152 5.41 14.79 12.20
C LEU A 152 5.99 14.32 13.53
N GLN A 153 5.59 13.13 13.93
CA GLN A 153 6.14 12.50 15.13
C GLN A 153 7.38 11.66 14.78
N GLY A 154 8.23 11.43 15.82
CA GLY A 154 9.49 10.71 15.64
C GLY A 154 10.62 11.58 15.10
N ASN A 155 11.84 11.07 15.14
CA ASN A 155 13.04 11.78 14.72
C ASN A 155 13.51 11.44 13.31
N ASN A 156 13.04 10.32 12.78
CA ASN A 156 13.41 9.84 11.44
C ASN A 156 12.37 10.24 10.38
N TYR A 157 12.78 10.20 9.14
CA TYR A 157 11.84 10.15 8.04
C TYR A 157 11.34 8.71 7.89
N GLY A 158 10.01 8.57 7.78
CA GLY A 158 9.37 7.30 7.44
C GLY A 158 9.31 7.07 5.92
N PHE A 159 8.26 6.43 5.48
CA PHE A 159 8.03 6.15 4.07
C PHE A 159 6.61 6.54 3.63
N VAL A 160 6.41 6.59 2.32
CA VAL A 160 5.09 6.61 1.69
C VAL A 160 4.89 5.27 0.99
N GLU A 161 3.86 4.54 1.38
CA GLU A 161 3.50 3.27 0.77
C GLU A 161 2.29 3.47 -0.16
N PHE A 162 2.51 3.24 -1.44
CA PHE A 162 1.50 3.38 -2.48
C PHE A 162 0.87 2.03 -2.79
N TRP A 163 -0.44 1.95 -2.69
CA TRP A 163 -1.26 0.80 -3.02
C TRP A 163 -2.07 1.09 -4.27
N PHE A 164 -1.67 0.54 -5.41
CA PHE A 164 -2.42 0.59 -6.65
C PHE A 164 -3.34 -0.63 -6.72
N ASN A 165 -4.62 -0.42 -6.39
CA ASN A 165 -5.59 -1.49 -6.18
C ASN A 165 -6.46 -1.69 -7.42
N LYS A 166 -6.29 -2.81 -8.12
CA LYS A 166 -7.18 -3.23 -9.20
C LYS A 166 -8.38 -4.03 -8.67
N SER A 167 -8.14 -4.86 -7.63
CA SER A 167 -9.15 -5.61 -6.89
C SER A 167 -8.65 -5.91 -5.48
N GLU A 168 -9.42 -6.62 -4.69
CA GLU A 168 -8.99 -7.07 -3.35
C GLU A 168 -7.75 -7.97 -3.37
N SER A 169 -7.52 -8.71 -4.45
CA SER A 169 -6.41 -9.66 -4.58
C SER A 169 -5.35 -9.26 -5.61
N GLU A 170 -5.63 -8.24 -6.43
CA GLU A 170 -4.72 -7.75 -7.46
C GLU A 170 -4.32 -6.31 -7.15
N HIS A 171 -3.10 -6.11 -6.68
CA HIS A 171 -2.56 -4.80 -6.36
C HIS A 171 -1.05 -4.77 -6.57
N LEU A 172 -0.52 -3.58 -6.79
CA LEU A 172 0.91 -3.28 -6.74
C LEU A 172 1.16 -2.40 -5.52
N VAL A 173 2.13 -2.78 -4.70
CA VAL A 173 2.58 -1.97 -3.56
C VAL A 173 3.98 -1.45 -3.84
N VAL A 174 4.17 -0.15 -3.66
CA VAL A 174 5.46 0.52 -3.83
C VAL A 174 5.76 1.33 -2.59
N ARG A 175 6.85 1.02 -1.90
CA ARG A 175 7.31 1.75 -0.73
C ARG A 175 8.40 2.75 -1.13
N VAL A 176 8.17 4.01 -0.82
CA VAL A 176 9.07 5.13 -1.11
C VAL A 176 9.60 5.68 0.21
N PRO A 177 10.83 5.33 0.63
CA PRO A 177 11.47 6.00 1.76
C PRO A 177 11.59 7.49 1.47
N ILE A 178 11.11 8.32 2.39
CA ILE A 178 11.07 9.78 2.19
C ILE A 178 12.48 10.35 2.00
N GLU A 179 13.46 9.87 2.75
CA GLU A 179 14.86 10.28 2.62
C GLU A 179 15.40 9.99 1.22
N LYS A 180 15.19 8.76 0.69
CA LYS A 180 15.61 8.41 -0.67
C LYS A 180 14.94 9.26 -1.74
N TYR A 181 13.66 9.60 -1.56
CA TYR A 181 12.98 10.52 -2.46
C TYR A 181 13.63 11.91 -2.45
N LEU A 182 13.95 12.44 -1.27
CA LEU A 182 14.59 13.75 -1.14
C LEU A 182 15.98 13.79 -1.78
N ASP A 183 16.71 12.68 -1.74
CA ASP A 183 18.06 12.58 -2.29
C ASP A 183 18.08 12.33 -3.80
N GLU A 184 17.19 11.46 -4.32
CA GLU A 184 17.31 10.91 -5.67
C GLU A 184 16.04 11.07 -6.53
N GLY A 185 14.87 11.31 -5.90
CA GLY A 185 13.56 11.19 -6.55
C GLY A 185 12.96 12.49 -7.05
N GLN A 186 13.35 13.66 -6.51
CA GLN A 186 12.63 14.92 -6.69
C GLN A 186 12.48 15.39 -8.15
N GLU A 187 13.45 15.05 -9.01
CA GLU A 187 13.45 15.45 -10.43
C GLU A 187 12.92 14.37 -11.36
N LYS A 188 12.55 13.19 -10.82
CA LYS A 188 12.08 12.06 -11.60
C LYS A 188 10.57 12.02 -11.70
N THR A 189 10.07 11.48 -12.82
CA THR A 189 8.64 11.28 -13.09
C THR A 189 8.43 10.00 -13.87
N GLY A 190 7.18 9.58 -14.06
CA GLY A 190 6.81 8.44 -14.88
C GLY A 190 7.48 7.14 -14.49
N ALA A 191 7.73 6.30 -15.47
CA ALA A 191 8.32 4.98 -15.25
C ALA A 191 9.72 5.05 -14.60
N GLU A 192 10.49 6.11 -14.85
CA GLU A 192 11.79 6.30 -14.22
C GLU A 192 11.67 6.52 -12.70
N PHE A 193 10.66 7.30 -12.26
CA PHE A 193 10.39 7.48 -10.85
C PHE A 193 9.99 6.17 -10.19
N LEU A 194 9.04 5.44 -10.78
CA LEU A 194 8.60 4.15 -10.29
C LEU A 194 9.78 3.17 -10.16
N GLN A 195 10.61 3.08 -11.20
CA GLN A 195 11.74 2.14 -11.23
C GLN A 195 12.78 2.39 -10.13
N LEU A 196 12.89 3.63 -9.62
CA LEU A 196 13.80 3.95 -8.52
C LEU A 196 13.42 3.21 -7.22
N PHE A 197 12.13 2.89 -7.04
CA PHE A 197 11.60 2.33 -5.79
C PHE A 197 11.08 0.89 -5.92
N ILE A 198 10.91 0.37 -7.14
CA ILE A 198 10.65 -1.06 -7.34
C ILE A 198 12.00 -1.78 -7.24
N GLU A 199 12.13 -2.64 -6.24
CA GLU A 199 13.27 -3.55 -6.17
C GLU A 199 13.19 -4.52 -7.36
N THR A 200 14.24 -4.53 -8.20
CA THR A 200 14.36 -5.55 -9.23
C THR A 200 14.73 -6.86 -8.52
N PRO A 201 13.96 -7.95 -8.70
CA PRO A 201 14.21 -9.23 -8.06
C PRO A 201 15.54 -9.86 -8.46
#